data_dc8cb5abf67b999e1f889dbca0e5e663
#
_entry.id   dc8cb5abf67b999e1f889dbca0e5e663
#
_cell.length_a   1.000
_cell.length_b   1.000
_cell.length_c   1.000
_cell.angle_alpha   90.00
_cell.angle_beta   90.00
_cell.angle_gamma   90.00
#
_symmetry.space_group_name_H-M   'P 1'
#
loop_
_entity.id
_entity.type
_entity.pdbx_description
1 polymer ?
#
loop_
_entity_poly.entity_id
_entity_poly.type
_entity_poly.pdbx_seq_one_letter_code
_entity_poly.pdbx_strand_id
1 'polypeptide(L)'
;MPRISAEREQEVRDRIVHAATEVFAEKGYHGATIADVVARSGLSVGAIYTHFRGKDELFLRACDATADLGLDELGARLAGLEGTADRLATAVAYYVETIDPVEGEPGQVGLIRAWAEGDVEPGVREMLVRRRERLVGAATLLLREGMARGDLPTWLDADAVARAFTALLDGLILQRIEDGPGYDHVATLRRARSMVEVLLAAAAESERPVLIATDRPSRTTSTGRR
;
A
#
# COMPACT_ATOMS: atom_id res chain seq x y z
N MET A 1 -40.65 15.66 5.82
CA MET A 1 -39.83 14.94 4.86
C MET A 1 -39.38 13.63 5.49
N PRO A 2 -39.56 12.47 4.85
CA PRO A 2 -39.12 11.19 5.43
C PRO A 2 -37.59 11.23 5.57
N ARG A 3 -37.11 10.95 6.77
CA ARG A 3 -35.70 10.82 7.11
C ARG A 3 -35.18 9.61 6.34
N ILE A 4 -34.27 9.80 5.40
CA ILE A 4 -33.56 8.70 4.73
C ILE A 4 -32.91 7.90 5.86
N SER A 5 -33.10 6.57 5.90
CA SER A 5 -32.47 5.73 6.92
C SER A 5 -30.94 5.84 6.78
N ALA A 6 -30.22 5.76 7.89
CA ALA A 6 -28.75 5.81 7.87
C ALA A 6 -28.16 4.73 6.94
N GLU A 7 -28.84 3.59 6.84
CA GLU A 7 -28.48 2.50 5.91
C GLU A 7 -28.54 2.93 4.45
N ARG A 8 -29.61 3.62 4.05
CA ARG A 8 -29.76 4.09 2.67
C ARG A 8 -28.79 5.22 2.32
N GLU A 9 -28.42 6.04 3.30
CA GLU A 9 -27.39 7.07 3.14
C GLU A 9 -26.03 6.41 2.94
N GLN A 10 -25.73 5.35 3.68
CA GLN A 10 -24.51 4.57 3.52
C GLN A 10 -24.47 3.84 2.16
N GLU A 11 -25.55 3.21 1.73
CA GLU A 11 -25.65 2.58 0.39
C GLU A 11 -25.35 3.56 -0.75
N VAL A 12 -25.89 4.79 -0.65
CA VAL A 12 -25.61 5.84 -1.64
C VAL A 12 -24.16 6.25 -1.62
N ARG A 13 -23.59 6.40 -0.43
CA ARG A 13 -22.17 6.74 -0.26
C ARG A 13 -21.25 5.67 -0.84
N ASP A 14 -21.51 4.40 -0.55
CA ASP A 14 -20.74 3.26 -1.05
C ASP A 14 -20.82 3.15 -2.58
N ARG A 15 -22.00 3.39 -3.16
CA ARG A 15 -22.19 3.43 -4.61
C ARG A 15 -21.39 4.56 -5.28
N ILE A 16 -21.30 5.73 -4.65
CA ILE A 16 -20.49 6.84 -5.14
C ILE A 16 -19.01 6.47 -5.08
N VAL A 17 -18.54 5.92 -3.96
CA VAL A 17 -17.15 5.51 -3.76
C VAL A 17 -16.75 4.43 -4.77
N HIS A 18 -17.61 3.42 -4.98
CA HIS A 18 -17.36 2.36 -5.95
C HIS A 18 -17.19 2.92 -7.38
N ALA A 19 -18.14 3.76 -7.83
CA ALA A 19 -18.07 4.40 -9.14
C ALA A 19 -16.82 5.29 -9.28
N ALA A 20 -16.44 6.01 -8.22
CA ALA A 20 -15.24 6.84 -8.20
C ALA A 20 -13.97 5.99 -8.30
N THR A 21 -13.91 4.86 -7.59
CA THR A 21 -12.79 3.92 -7.66
C THR A 21 -12.54 3.48 -9.10
N GLU A 22 -13.57 3.06 -9.83
CA GLU A 22 -13.47 2.66 -11.23
C GLU A 22 -13.02 3.82 -12.13
N VAL A 23 -13.62 5.00 -11.98
CA VAL A 23 -13.28 6.19 -12.79
C VAL A 23 -11.83 6.62 -12.56
N PHE A 24 -11.37 6.65 -11.31
CA PHE A 24 -9.98 7.00 -10.99
C PHE A 24 -8.98 5.94 -11.48
N ALA A 25 -9.36 4.68 -11.48
CA ALA A 25 -8.54 3.62 -12.04
C ALA A 25 -8.35 3.76 -13.55
N GLU A 26 -9.44 4.05 -14.28
CA GLU A 26 -9.41 4.19 -15.75
C GLU A 26 -8.68 5.46 -16.20
N LYS A 27 -8.95 6.61 -15.55
CA LYS A 27 -8.55 7.93 -16.02
C LYS A 27 -7.43 8.58 -15.22
N GLY A 28 -7.01 7.98 -14.13
CA GLY A 28 -6.11 8.60 -13.15
C GLY A 28 -6.76 9.77 -12.42
N TYR A 29 -6.02 10.35 -11.44
CA TYR A 29 -6.54 11.48 -10.67
C TYR A 29 -6.82 12.71 -11.56
N HIS A 30 -5.87 13.12 -12.42
CA HIS A 30 -6.01 14.34 -13.21
C HIS A 30 -7.06 14.22 -14.31
N GLY A 31 -7.15 13.07 -14.98
CA GLY A 31 -8.09 12.84 -16.09
C GLY A 31 -9.54 12.60 -15.66
N ALA A 32 -9.77 12.19 -14.41
CA ALA A 32 -11.10 11.95 -13.88
C ALA A 32 -11.83 13.24 -13.50
N THR A 33 -13.15 13.25 -13.68
CA THR A 33 -14.02 14.37 -13.29
C THR A 33 -15.21 13.90 -12.48
N ILE A 34 -15.84 14.80 -11.72
CA ILE A 34 -17.10 14.50 -11.02
C ILE A 34 -18.20 14.10 -12.00
N ALA A 35 -18.20 14.66 -13.21
CA ALA A 35 -19.16 14.28 -14.27
C ALA A 35 -18.99 12.81 -14.69
N ASP A 36 -17.78 12.30 -14.74
CA ASP A 36 -17.53 10.87 -15.02
C ASP A 36 -18.11 9.98 -13.91
N VAL A 37 -17.92 10.38 -12.65
CA VAL A 37 -18.49 9.64 -11.50
C VAL A 37 -20.01 9.68 -11.50
N VAL A 38 -20.63 10.81 -11.88
CA VAL A 38 -22.07 10.95 -12.10
C VAL A 38 -22.55 9.96 -13.16
N ALA A 39 -21.88 9.92 -14.30
CA ALA A 39 -22.23 9.01 -15.40
C ALA A 39 -22.10 7.54 -14.99
N ARG A 40 -21.06 7.19 -14.25
CA ARG A 40 -20.77 5.83 -13.77
C ARG A 40 -21.72 5.40 -12.66
N SER A 41 -21.97 6.27 -11.67
CA SER A 41 -22.82 5.95 -10.52
C SER A 41 -24.31 5.99 -10.86
N GLY A 42 -24.71 6.72 -11.92
CA GLY A 42 -26.13 6.97 -12.22
C GLY A 42 -26.82 7.87 -11.20
N LEU A 43 -26.07 8.61 -10.38
CA LEU A 43 -26.59 9.54 -9.38
C LEU A 43 -26.50 10.98 -9.91
N SER A 44 -27.23 11.91 -9.28
CA SER A 44 -27.14 13.32 -9.65
C SER A 44 -25.85 13.96 -9.08
N VAL A 45 -25.39 15.05 -9.73
CA VAL A 45 -24.28 15.88 -9.22
C VAL A 45 -24.55 16.32 -7.78
N GLY A 46 -25.80 16.73 -7.49
CA GLY A 46 -26.21 17.15 -6.14
C GLY A 46 -26.08 16.03 -5.11
N ALA A 47 -26.37 14.79 -5.48
CA ALA A 47 -26.21 13.64 -4.59
C ALA A 47 -24.72 13.44 -4.23
N ILE A 48 -23.81 13.57 -5.20
CA ILE A 48 -22.35 13.46 -4.93
C ILE A 48 -21.91 14.55 -3.95
N TYR A 49 -22.26 15.80 -4.21
CA TYR A 49 -21.85 16.93 -3.36
C TYR A 49 -22.52 16.95 -1.97
N THR A 50 -23.60 16.17 -1.77
CA THR A 50 -24.18 15.96 -0.44
C THR A 50 -23.25 15.11 0.44
N HIS A 51 -22.50 14.18 -0.15
CA HIS A 51 -21.64 13.23 0.57
C HIS A 51 -20.16 13.58 0.55
N PHE A 52 -19.70 14.30 -0.49
CA PHE A 52 -18.29 14.61 -0.71
C PHE A 52 -18.11 16.08 -1.14
N ARG A 53 -17.15 16.77 -0.55
CA ARG A 53 -16.89 18.19 -0.82
C ARG A 53 -16.32 18.45 -2.21
N GLY A 54 -15.75 17.42 -2.84
CA GLY A 54 -15.14 17.53 -4.16
C GLY A 54 -14.38 16.29 -4.57
N LYS A 55 -13.65 16.42 -5.68
CA LYS A 55 -12.89 15.34 -6.31
C LYS A 55 -11.81 14.77 -5.37
N ASP A 56 -11.16 15.63 -4.59
CA ASP A 56 -10.05 15.27 -3.71
C ASP A 56 -10.52 14.36 -2.57
N GLU A 57 -11.59 14.76 -1.88
CA GLU A 57 -12.19 13.95 -0.82
C GLU A 57 -12.69 12.61 -1.37
N LEU A 58 -13.31 12.64 -2.55
CA LEU A 58 -13.81 11.42 -3.20
C LEU A 58 -12.68 10.49 -3.61
N PHE A 59 -11.57 11.03 -4.13
CA PHE A 59 -10.38 10.26 -4.45
C PHE A 59 -9.78 9.59 -3.22
N LEU A 60 -9.63 10.35 -2.12
CA LEU A 60 -9.13 9.82 -0.85
C LEU A 60 -9.98 8.66 -0.35
N ARG A 61 -11.29 8.79 -0.43
CA ARG A 61 -12.22 7.73 0.01
C ARG A 61 -12.18 6.51 -0.90
N ALA A 62 -12.04 6.70 -2.22
CA ALA A 62 -11.86 5.59 -3.16
C ALA A 62 -10.57 4.81 -2.86
N CYS A 63 -9.48 5.52 -2.56
CA CYS A 63 -8.21 4.92 -2.18
C CYS A 63 -8.28 4.15 -0.85
N ASP A 64 -8.93 4.73 0.17
CA ASP A 64 -9.12 4.06 1.46
C ASP A 64 -9.94 2.77 1.29
N ALA A 65 -11.06 2.82 0.53
CA ALA A 65 -11.90 1.67 0.27
C ALA A 65 -11.14 0.55 -0.46
N THR A 66 -10.34 0.88 -1.47
CA THR A 66 -9.50 -0.09 -2.18
C THR A 66 -8.48 -0.74 -1.24
N ALA A 67 -7.86 0.05 -0.35
CA ALA A 67 -6.89 -0.46 0.61
C ALA A 67 -7.52 -1.39 1.66
N ASP A 68 -8.73 -1.08 2.13
CA ASP A 68 -9.45 -1.89 3.11
C ASP A 68 -9.86 -3.23 2.49
N LEU A 69 -10.44 -3.23 1.27
CA LEU A 69 -10.77 -4.45 0.53
C LEU A 69 -9.53 -5.32 0.30
N GLY A 70 -8.40 -4.72 -0.03
CA GLY A 70 -7.14 -5.43 -0.23
C GLY A 70 -6.63 -6.13 1.02
N LEU A 71 -6.75 -5.49 2.19
CA LEU A 71 -6.35 -6.11 3.46
C LEU A 71 -7.30 -7.26 3.87
N ASP A 72 -8.60 -7.10 3.64
CA ASP A 72 -9.59 -8.15 3.91
C ASP A 72 -9.36 -9.38 3.01
N GLU A 73 -9.09 -9.16 1.73
CA GLU A 73 -8.76 -10.24 0.79
C GLU A 73 -7.45 -10.94 1.17
N LEU A 74 -6.41 -10.17 1.50
CA LEU A 74 -5.17 -10.75 2.01
C LEU A 74 -5.42 -11.58 3.27
N GLY A 75 -6.20 -11.07 4.22
CA GLY A 75 -6.59 -11.79 5.43
C GLY A 75 -7.28 -13.12 5.10
N ALA A 76 -8.20 -13.13 4.13
CA ALA A 76 -8.88 -14.34 3.68
C ALA A 76 -7.91 -15.35 3.03
N ARG A 77 -6.95 -14.90 2.22
CA ARG A 77 -5.91 -15.76 1.61
C ARG A 77 -4.93 -16.34 2.65
N LEU A 78 -4.67 -15.61 3.72
CA LEU A 78 -3.82 -16.07 4.82
C LEU A 78 -4.52 -17.01 5.79
N ALA A 79 -5.86 -17.02 5.78
CA ALA A 79 -6.66 -17.87 6.65
C ALA A 79 -6.39 -19.36 6.34
N GLY A 80 -6.08 -20.13 7.39
CA GLY A 80 -5.77 -21.56 7.25
C GLY A 80 -4.32 -21.88 6.87
N LEU A 81 -3.48 -20.89 6.61
CA LEU A 81 -2.03 -21.10 6.44
C LEU A 81 -1.34 -21.08 7.81
N GLU A 82 -0.69 -22.17 8.18
CA GLU A 82 -0.02 -22.30 9.49
C GLU A 82 1.45 -21.85 9.45
N GLY A 83 2.17 -22.13 8.35
CA GLY A 83 3.59 -21.83 8.20
C GLY A 83 3.87 -20.34 7.94
N THR A 84 4.83 -19.75 8.65
CA THR A 84 5.23 -18.35 8.44
C THR A 84 5.76 -18.11 7.02
N ALA A 85 6.52 -19.06 6.47
CA ALA A 85 7.06 -18.95 5.11
C ALA A 85 5.93 -18.89 4.06
N ASP A 86 4.92 -19.75 4.18
CA ASP A 86 3.77 -19.79 3.25
C ASP A 86 2.94 -18.51 3.36
N ARG A 87 2.71 -18.02 4.58
CA ARG A 87 1.99 -16.76 4.84
C ARG A 87 2.71 -15.55 4.24
N LEU A 88 4.02 -15.46 4.44
CA LEU A 88 4.84 -14.40 3.85
C LEU A 88 4.86 -14.50 2.32
N ALA A 89 5.04 -15.70 1.77
CA ALA A 89 5.02 -15.90 0.33
C ALA A 89 3.67 -15.51 -0.29
N THR A 90 2.56 -15.87 0.36
CA THR A 90 1.20 -15.51 -0.06
C THR A 90 0.98 -14.00 0.00
N ALA A 91 1.44 -13.32 1.07
CA ALA A 91 1.34 -11.87 1.19
C ALA A 91 2.12 -11.13 0.09
N VAL A 92 3.33 -11.64 -0.24
CA VAL A 92 4.15 -11.10 -1.35
C VAL A 92 3.47 -11.33 -2.69
N ALA A 93 2.99 -12.55 -2.95
CA ALA A 93 2.29 -12.88 -4.19
C ALA A 93 1.07 -11.99 -4.40
N TYR A 94 0.26 -11.83 -3.35
CA TYR A 94 -0.90 -10.94 -3.37
C TYR A 94 -0.51 -9.49 -3.71
N TYR A 95 0.52 -8.95 -3.05
CA TYR A 95 0.97 -7.59 -3.33
C TYR A 95 1.41 -7.43 -4.81
N VAL A 96 2.11 -8.42 -5.34
CA VAL A 96 2.56 -8.41 -6.75
C VAL A 96 1.40 -8.44 -7.72
N GLU A 97 0.38 -9.26 -7.46
CA GLU A 97 -0.85 -9.31 -8.26
C GLU A 97 -1.56 -7.94 -8.31
N THR A 98 -1.48 -7.15 -7.23
CA THR A 98 -2.08 -5.82 -7.16
C THR A 98 -1.28 -4.73 -7.89
N ILE A 99 -0.05 -4.99 -8.32
CA ILE A 99 0.75 -4.05 -9.13
C ILE A 99 0.19 -3.94 -10.53
N ASP A 100 -0.07 -5.07 -11.18
CA ASP A 100 -0.69 -5.15 -12.50
C ASP A 100 -2.04 -5.90 -12.37
N PRO A 101 -3.11 -5.23 -12.03
CA PRO A 101 -4.41 -5.86 -11.94
C PRO A 101 -4.87 -6.35 -13.32
N VAL A 102 -5.69 -7.37 -13.31
CA VAL A 102 -6.43 -7.83 -14.50
C VAL A 102 -7.18 -6.63 -15.13
N GLU A 103 -7.27 -6.57 -16.46
CA GLU A 103 -7.95 -5.49 -17.18
C GLU A 103 -9.28 -5.10 -16.51
N GLY A 104 -9.40 -3.84 -16.12
CA GLY A 104 -10.61 -3.27 -15.54
C GLY A 104 -10.63 -3.15 -14.01
N GLU A 105 -9.63 -3.64 -13.29
CA GLU A 105 -9.53 -3.45 -11.84
C GLU A 105 -8.62 -2.28 -11.45
N PRO A 106 -9.00 -1.49 -10.42
CA PRO A 106 -8.19 -0.37 -9.96
C PRO A 106 -6.91 -0.87 -9.29
N GLY A 107 -5.77 -0.74 -10.00
CA GLY A 107 -4.47 -1.11 -9.49
C GLY A 107 -3.82 -0.08 -8.60
N GLN A 108 -2.85 -0.53 -7.81
CA GLN A 108 -2.02 0.34 -6.98
C GLN A 108 -1.17 1.32 -7.80
N VAL A 109 -0.84 0.95 -9.04
CA VAL A 109 -0.05 1.77 -9.98
C VAL A 109 -0.65 3.15 -10.18
N GLY A 110 -1.98 3.26 -10.34
CA GLY A 110 -2.65 4.55 -10.52
C GLY A 110 -2.51 5.50 -9.33
N LEU A 111 -2.52 4.95 -8.11
CA LEU A 111 -2.37 5.73 -6.87
C LEU A 111 -0.94 6.22 -6.67
N ILE A 112 0.04 5.35 -6.91
CA ILE A 112 1.47 5.69 -6.75
C ILE A 112 1.91 6.60 -7.88
N ARG A 113 1.36 6.44 -9.09
CA ARG A 113 1.59 7.36 -10.21
C ARG A 113 1.12 8.78 -9.88
N ALA A 114 -0.09 8.93 -9.31
CA ALA A 114 -0.58 10.22 -8.86
C ALA A 114 0.35 10.86 -7.80
N TRP A 115 0.99 10.04 -6.96
CA TRP A 115 1.99 10.50 -5.99
C TRP A 115 3.32 10.90 -6.66
N ALA A 116 3.80 10.14 -7.63
CA ALA A 116 5.07 10.40 -8.33
C ALA A 116 5.00 11.67 -9.21
N GLU A 117 3.82 12.04 -9.70
CA GLU A 117 3.58 13.24 -10.51
C GLU A 117 3.65 14.57 -9.72
N GLY A 118 3.93 14.51 -8.40
CA GLY A 118 4.49 15.62 -7.61
C GLY A 118 3.52 16.72 -7.13
N ASP A 119 2.31 16.81 -7.64
CA ASP A 119 1.30 17.83 -7.29
C ASP A 119 0.20 17.23 -6.38
N VAL A 120 0.66 16.49 -5.35
CA VAL A 120 -0.28 15.77 -4.49
C VAL A 120 -0.76 16.71 -3.40
N GLU A 121 -2.06 16.99 -3.40
CA GLU A 121 -2.78 17.64 -2.30
C GLU A 121 -2.34 17.05 -0.93
N PRO A 122 -2.20 17.87 0.13
CA PRO A 122 -1.76 17.41 1.45
C PRO A 122 -2.53 16.18 1.96
N GLY A 123 -3.84 16.11 1.70
CA GLY A 123 -4.68 14.99 2.07
C GLY A 123 -4.30 13.67 1.41
N VAL A 124 -3.86 13.70 0.14
CA VAL A 124 -3.39 12.49 -0.57
C VAL A 124 -2.10 11.97 0.06
N ARG A 125 -1.17 12.87 0.43
CA ARG A 125 0.05 12.49 1.14
C ARG A 125 -0.27 11.79 2.47
N GLU A 126 -1.16 12.36 3.27
CA GLU A 126 -1.57 11.74 4.54
C GLU A 126 -2.21 10.37 4.34
N MET A 127 -3.04 10.20 3.32
CA MET A 127 -3.64 8.92 2.98
C MET A 127 -2.56 7.88 2.61
N LEU A 128 -1.59 8.23 1.76
CA LEU A 128 -0.49 7.34 1.38
C LEU A 128 0.36 6.92 2.60
N VAL A 129 0.60 7.85 3.52
CA VAL A 129 1.29 7.55 4.79
C VAL A 129 0.47 6.57 5.62
N ARG A 130 -0.84 6.84 5.83
CA ARG A 130 -1.73 5.93 6.59
C ARG A 130 -1.80 4.54 5.96
N ARG A 131 -1.89 4.47 4.63
CA ARG A 131 -1.88 3.19 3.91
C ARG A 131 -0.59 2.41 4.14
N ARG A 132 0.56 3.07 4.01
CA ARG A 132 1.86 2.46 4.29
C ARG A 132 1.95 1.94 5.72
N GLU A 133 1.54 2.74 6.70
CA GLU A 133 1.57 2.31 8.10
C GLU A 133 0.66 1.09 8.35
N ARG A 134 -0.49 0.98 7.67
CA ARG A 134 -1.34 -0.22 7.74
C ARG A 134 -0.64 -1.45 7.16
N LEU A 135 0.00 -1.33 6.01
CA LEU A 135 0.77 -2.43 5.39
C LEU A 135 1.95 -2.85 6.26
N VAL A 136 2.72 -1.89 6.77
CA VAL A 136 3.82 -2.15 7.71
C VAL A 136 3.28 -2.84 8.97
N GLY A 137 2.17 -2.37 9.53
CA GLY A 137 1.54 -2.99 10.70
C GLY A 137 1.13 -4.44 10.46
N ALA A 138 0.49 -4.73 9.33
CA ALA A 138 0.11 -6.10 8.96
C ALA A 138 1.34 -7.02 8.77
N ALA A 139 2.36 -6.54 8.07
CA ALA A 139 3.61 -7.28 7.90
C ALA A 139 4.35 -7.50 9.23
N THR A 140 4.40 -6.48 10.10
CA THR A 140 5.00 -6.58 11.43
C THR A 140 4.29 -7.64 12.28
N LEU A 141 2.96 -7.68 12.23
CA LEU A 141 2.17 -8.70 12.96
C LEU A 141 2.51 -10.11 12.47
N LEU A 142 2.55 -10.33 11.16
CA LEU A 142 2.93 -11.60 10.54
C LEU A 142 4.32 -12.08 10.99
N LEU A 143 5.30 -11.17 11.00
CA LEU A 143 6.66 -11.47 11.43
C LEU A 143 6.71 -11.83 12.92
N ARG A 144 6.01 -11.06 13.78
CA ARG A 144 5.94 -11.34 15.24
C ARG A 144 5.26 -12.67 15.53
N GLU A 145 4.21 -13.03 14.81
CA GLU A 145 3.58 -14.34 14.93
C GLU A 145 4.56 -15.47 14.55
N GLY A 146 5.36 -15.28 13.48
CA GLY A 146 6.42 -16.22 13.12
C GLY A 146 7.52 -16.34 14.16
N MET A 147 7.91 -15.24 14.78
CA MET A 147 8.86 -15.25 15.91
C MET A 147 8.28 -15.99 17.12
N ALA A 148 7.00 -15.75 17.44
CA ALA A 148 6.33 -16.42 18.57
C ALA A 148 6.19 -17.94 18.35
N ARG A 149 6.07 -18.39 17.10
CA ARG A 149 6.06 -19.82 16.74
C ARG A 149 7.45 -20.47 16.70
N GLY A 150 8.51 -19.66 16.72
CA GLY A 150 9.88 -20.12 16.55
C GLY A 150 10.30 -20.32 15.08
N ASP A 151 9.47 -19.91 14.13
CA ASP A 151 9.76 -19.96 12.68
C ASP A 151 10.78 -18.89 12.26
N LEU A 152 10.87 -17.81 13.04
CA LEU A 152 11.80 -16.68 12.81
C LEU A 152 12.64 -16.40 14.05
N PRO A 153 13.89 -15.93 13.88
CA PRO A 153 14.78 -15.61 14.99
C PRO A 153 14.21 -14.51 15.91
N THR A 154 14.36 -14.65 17.21
CA THR A 154 13.87 -13.69 18.22
C THR A 154 14.64 -12.36 18.23
N TRP A 155 15.83 -12.31 17.63
CA TRP A 155 16.63 -11.08 17.48
C TRP A 155 16.16 -10.21 16.30
N LEU A 156 15.22 -10.69 15.46
CA LEU A 156 14.72 -9.95 14.31
C LEU A 156 13.91 -8.71 14.76
N ASP A 157 14.27 -7.54 14.26
CA ASP A 157 13.42 -6.35 14.41
C ASP A 157 12.30 -6.40 13.37
N ALA A 158 11.15 -6.89 13.80
CA ALA A 158 10.00 -7.11 12.92
C ALA A 158 9.49 -5.81 12.27
N ASP A 159 9.54 -4.67 12.98
CA ASP A 159 9.11 -3.38 12.42
C ASP A 159 10.09 -2.88 11.37
N ALA A 160 11.39 -2.94 11.65
CA ALA A 160 12.43 -2.53 10.70
C ALA A 160 12.39 -3.37 9.43
N VAL A 161 12.22 -4.70 9.55
CA VAL A 161 12.11 -5.61 8.40
C VAL A 161 10.83 -5.32 7.59
N ALA A 162 9.69 -5.13 8.25
CA ALA A 162 8.44 -4.79 7.59
C ALA A 162 8.54 -3.48 6.80
N ARG A 163 9.16 -2.44 7.38
CA ARG A 163 9.40 -1.14 6.71
C ARG A 163 10.33 -1.27 5.51
N ALA A 164 11.45 -1.96 5.67
CA ALA A 164 12.41 -2.19 4.58
C ALA A 164 11.78 -2.96 3.42
N PHE A 165 10.99 -3.99 3.76
CA PHE A 165 10.29 -4.79 2.76
C PHE A 165 9.20 -3.99 2.03
N THR A 166 8.40 -3.19 2.75
CA THR A 166 7.41 -2.30 2.13
C THR A 166 8.07 -1.29 1.19
N ALA A 167 9.22 -0.72 1.59
CA ALA A 167 9.96 0.19 0.73
C ALA A 167 10.50 -0.49 -0.55
N LEU A 168 10.90 -1.77 -0.48
CA LEU A 168 11.28 -2.56 -1.64
C LEU A 168 10.09 -2.73 -2.59
N LEU A 169 8.92 -3.08 -2.07
CA LEU A 169 7.71 -3.25 -2.85
C LEU A 169 7.26 -1.94 -3.52
N ASP A 170 7.28 -0.81 -2.79
CA ASP A 170 7.01 0.52 -3.34
C ASP A 170 8.00 0.86 -4.47
N GLY A 171 9.28 0.49 -4.34
CA GLY A 171 10.30 0.64 -5.37
C GLY A 171 10.01 -0.15 -6.65
N LEU A 172 9.46 -1.37 -6.52
CA LEU A 172 9.05 -2.16 -7.69
C LEU A 172 7.90 -1.50 -8.47
N ILE A 173 6.96 -0.87 -7.76
CA ILE A 173 5.87 -0.13 -8.39
C ILE A 173 6.42 1.10 -9.13
N LEU A 174 7.36 1.84 -8.54
CA LEU A 174 7.99 2.97 -9.21
C LEU A 174 8.70 2.55 -10.50
N GLN A 175 9.51 1.49 -10.46
CA GLN A 175 10.17 0.94 -11.64
C GLN A 175 9.15 0.49 -12.71
N ARG A 176 8.03 -0.11 -12.29
CA ARG A 176 6.95 -0.48 -13.21
C ARG A 176 6.29 0.72 -13.87
N ILE A 177 6.18 1.85 -13.15
CA ILE A 177 5.66 3.11 -13.71
C ILE A 177 6.66 3.72 -14.71
N GLU A 178 7.95 3.73 -14.37
CA GLU A 178 9.03 4.31 -15.19
C GLU A 178 9.29 3.51 -16.47
N ASP A 179 9.45 2.21 -16.33
CA ASP A 179 9.81 1.31 -17.44
C ASP A 179 8.59 0.83 -18.26
N GLY A 180 7.39 1.07 -17.76
CA GLY A 180 6.13 0.70 -18.45
C GLY A 180 5.84 -0.80 -18.45
N PRO A 181 4.92 -1.26 -19.33
CA PRO A 181 4.43 -2.65 -19.35
C PRO A 181 5.48 -3.72 -19.57
N GLY A 182 6.67 -3.34 -20.07
CA GLY A 182 7.77 -4.28 -20.29
C GLY A 182 8.58 -4.65 -19.04
N TYR A 183 8.36 -3.97 -17.92
CA TYR A 183 9.09 -4.28 -16.69
C TYR A 183 8.55 -5.54 -16.01
N ASP A 184 9.40 -6.58 -15.94
CA ASP A 184 9.06 -7.83 -15.28
C ASP A 184 9.35 -7.74 -13.77
N HIS A 185 8.40 -7.20 -13.01
CA HIS A 185 8.48 -7.08 -11.55
C HIS A 185 8.45 -8.46 -10.86
N VAL A 186 7.81 -9.46 -11.46
CA VAL A 186 7.79 -10.84 -10.94
C VAL A 186 9.18 -11.47 -11.00
N ALA A 187 9.88 -11.33 -12.13
CA ALA A 187 11.26 -11.80 -12.25
C ALA A 187 12.20 -11.06 -11.30
N THR A 188 12.00 -9.76 -11.10
CA THR A 188 12.79 -8.95 -10.17
C THR A 188 12.58 -9.41 -8.72
N LEU A 189 11.34 -9.66 -8.29
CA LEU A 189 11.05 -10.22 -6.97
C LEU A 189 11.60 -11.62 -6.78
N ARG A 190 11.52 -12.47 -7.80
CA ARG A 190 12.10 -13.81 -7.74
C ARG A 190 13.60 -13.78 -7.51
N ARG A 191 14.30 -12.84 -8.14
CA ARG A 191 15.74 -12.61 -7.92
C ARG A 191 16.02 -12.04 -6.54
N ALA A 192 15.21 -11.08 -6.07
CA ALA A 192 15.33 -10.52 -4.72
C ALA A 192 15.10 -11.58 -3.62
N ARG A 193 14.24 -12.56 -3.85
CA ARG A 193 14.03 -13.69 -2.94
C ARG A 193 15.35 -14.43 -2.66
N SER A 194 16.13 -14.73 -3.69
CA SER A 194 17.43 -15.40 -3.52
C SER A 194 18.41 -14.59 -2.68
N MET A 195 18.39 -13.24 -2.79
CA MET A 195 19.19 -12.36 -1.92
C MET A 195 18.73 -12.46 -0.46
N VAL A 196 17.42 -12.48 -0.22
CA VAL A 196 16.86 -12.60 1.14
C VAL A 196 17.22 -13.96 1.74
N GLU A 197 17.13 -15.05 0.97
CA GLU A 197 17.51 -16.38 1.41
C GLU A 197 19.00 -16.47 1.81
N VAL A 198 19.89 -15.85 1.03
CA VAL A 198 21.33 -15.75 1.36
C VAL A 198 21.57 -14.95 2.62
N LEU A 199 20.87 -13.80 2.79
CA LEU A 199 21.01 -12.95 3.98
C LEU A 199 20.48 -13.66 5.23
N LEU A 200 19.36 -14.38 5.13
CA LEU A 200 18.80 -15.15 6.24
C LEU A 200 19.69 -16.33 6.63
N ALA A 201 20.28 -17.04 5.65
CA ALA A 201 21.24 -18.11 5.91
C ALA A 201 22.49 -17.58 6.62
N ALA A 202 23.07 -16.48 6.15
CA ALA A 202 24.22 -15.84 6.78
C ALA A 202 23.91 -15.33 8.20
N ALA A 203 22.68 -14.83 8.42
CA ALA A 203 22.25 -14.39 9.73
C ALA A 203 21.99 -15.55 10.70
N ALA A 204 21.52 -16.71 10.20
CA ALA A 204 21.32 -17.92 11.03
C ALA A 204 22.66 -18.52 11.51
N GLU A 205 23.74 -18.38 10.71
CA GLU A 205 25.09 -18.80 11.11
C GLU A 205 25.79 -17.81 12.05
N SER A 206 25.26 -16.59 12.19
CA SER A 206 25.83 -15.51 12.96
C SER A 206 25.11 -15.38 14.30
N GLU A 207 25.75 -15.72 15.41
CA GLU A 207 25.21 -15.48 16.76
C GLU A 207 25.05 -13.99 17.12
N ARG A 208 25.48 -13.08 16.24
CA ARG A 208 25.42 -11.63 16.45
C ARG A 208 24.76 -10.93 15.28
N PRO A 209 23.81 -9.98 15.53
CA PRO A 209 23.28 -9.14 14.47
C PRO A 209 24.43 -8.34 13.83
N VAL A 210 24.51 -8.36 12.50
CA VAL A 210 25.41 -7.48 11.74
C VAL A 210 24.88 -6.06 11.90
N LEU A 211 25.40 -5.34 12.90
CA LEU A 211 25.15 -3.91 13.07
C LEU A 211 25.86 -3.19 11.93
N ILE A 212 25.11 -2.68 10.98
CA ILE A 212 25.60 -1.59 10.13
C ILE A 212 25.67 -0.38 11.05
N ALA A 213 26.86 -0.15 11.61
CA ALA A 213 27.14 1.02 12.43
C ALA A 213 27.06 2.26 11.54
N THR A 214 25.90 2.91 11.51
CA THR A 214 25.78 4.28 10.98
C THR A 214 26.23 5.25 12.07
N ASP A 215 27.50 5.19 12.42
CA ASP A 215 28.12 6.20 13.28
C ASP A 215 28.42 7.43 12.41
N ARG A 216 27.45 8.32 12.30
CA ARG A 216 27.70 9.67 11.81
C ARG A 216 28.32 10.46 12.96
N PRO A 217 29.57 10.88 12.84
CA PRO A 217 30.15 11.76 13.84
C PRO A 217 29.29 13.03 13.92
N SER A 218 28.81 13.34 15.11
CA SER A 218 28.15 14.61 15.43
C SER A 218 29.02 15.76 15.00
N ARG A 219 28.58 16.56 14.03
CA ARG A 219 29.22 17.84 13.70
C ARG A 219 29.13 18.74 14.92
N THR A 220 30.18 18.79 15.68
CA THR A 220 30.42 19.86 16.67
C THR A 220 30.50 21.18 15.90
N THR A 221 29.44 21.99 16.01
CA THR A 221 29.46 23.40 15.64
C THR A 221 30.40 24.13 16.62
N SER A 222 31.63 24.31 16.20
CA SER A 222 32.56 25.24 16.86
C SER A 222 32.06 26.66 16.60
N THR A 223 31.41 27.24 17.59
CA THR A 223 31.16 28.68 17.66
C THR A 223 32.47 29.37 18.04
N GLY A 224 33.23 29.77 17.04
CA GLY A 224 34.38 30.66 17.23
C GLY A 224 33.91 32.10 17.40
N ARG A 225 34.00 32.61 18.60
CA ARG A 225 34.06 34.04 18.88
C ARG A 225 35.37 34.61 18.35
N ARG A 226 35.31 35.62 17.51
CA ARG A 226 36.01 36.92 17.62
C ARG A 226 35.42 37.95 16.68
#